data_5e51550b07c17ea22312f7fa5babe9bb
#
_entry.id   5e51550b07c17ea22312f7fa5babe9bb
#
_cell.length_a   1.000
_cell.length_b   1.000
_cell.length_c   1.000
_cell.angle_alpha   90.00
_cell.angle_beta   90.00
_cell.angle_gamma   90.00
#
_symmetry.space_group_name_H-M   'P 1'
#
loop_
_entity.id
_entity.type
_entity.pdbx_description
1 polymer ?
#
loop_
_entity_poly.entity_id
_entity_poly.type
_entity_poly.pdbx_seq_one_letter_code
_entity_poly.pdbx_strand_id
1 'polypeptide(L)'
;MRPLIPAPVSRFRRVLPLARLSLLAVALGLAACKGGGAEGGKGPDGKDQASKGPEAIPVEVAKASTRSISASYAGTAPLEARAESQVVAKTSGIALQVYADIGQQVRAGQPLVRIDRDRATLQVAQADAEVRKLEANYRRSAQLLEQKMVSVNDVDQLRYNLENARAQLRMAKLELSYGTVSAPISGVVASRSIKQGNLVQINTPIFTIVDISRLEATLNVPEREIETLKAGQAVQLAVDALPGKAFAGRIDRVSPVVDAGSGTFRVICAFDGGGLLQPGMFGRIRINYDQRADALVIPRAALLEDGGTPAVFTVKAGKAVRSELKLGYVDGEWVEVRGGLRAGDPVVVAGKSALREGSAVQVIGDKAAPAASKAAAK
;
A
#
# COMPACT_ATOMS: atom_id res chain seq x y z
N MET A 1 -43.12 -0.67 -35.62
CA MET A 1 -42.10 -0.04 -36.50
C MET A 1 -40.89 0.32 -35.64
N ARG A 2 -39.83 -0.49 -35.72
CA ARG A 2 -38.52 -0.28 -35.06
C ARG A 2 -37.54 0.27 -36.12
N PRO A 3 -36.75 1.28 -35.87
CA PRO A 3 -35.63 1.61 -36.74
C PRO A 3 -34.40 0.80 -36.38
N LEU A 4 -33.80 0.20 -37.40
CA LEU A 4 -32.51 -0.49 -37.38
C LEU A 4 -31.36 0.54 -37.20
N ILE A 5 -30.45 0.21 -36.30
CA ILE A 5 -29.17 0.90 -36.10
C ILE A 5 -28.09 0.09 -36.83
N PRO A 6 -27.27 0.66 -37.73
CA PRO A 6 -26.17 -0.05 -38.36
C PRO A 6 -24.94 -0.12 -37.47
N ALA A 7 -24.30 -1.29 -37.44
CA ALA A 7 -23.04 -1.59 -36.73
C ALA A 7 -21.83 -0.95 -37.45
N PRO A 8 -20.76 -0.56 -36.73
CA PRO A 8 -19.53 -0.08 -37.33
C PRO A 8 -18.62 -1.24 -37.77
N VAL A 9 -18.18 -1.14 -39.01
CA VAL A 9 -17.26 -2.04 -39.72
C VAL A 9 -15.84 -1.85 -39.16
N SER A 10 -15.29 -2.89 -38.51
CA SER A 10 -13.88 -2.96 -38.10
C SER A 10 -12.99 -3.26 -39.33
N ARG A 11 -12.13 -2.33 -39.68
CA ARG A 11 -11.06 -2.55 -40.68
C ARG A 11 -9.86 -3.21 -39.97
N PHE A 12 -9.74 -4.53 -40.12
CA PHE A 12 -8.51 -5.27 -39.89
C PHE A 12 -7.48 -4.91 -40.96
N ARG A 13 -6.41 -4.22 -40.60
CA ARG A 13 -5.20 -4.14 -41.42
C ARG A 13 -4.29 -5.30 -41.06
N ARG A 14 -4.25 -6.33 -41.90
CA ARG A 14 -3.23 -7.37 -41.93
C ARG A 14 -1.91 -6.77 -42.40
N VAL A 15 -0.88 -6.86 -41.57
CA VAL A 15 0.52 -6.67 -41.95
C VAL A 15 1.15 -8.05 -42.06
N LEU A 16 1.51 -8.46 -43.27
CA LEU A 16 2.28 -9.67 -43.59
C LEU A 16 3.76 -9.48 -43.19
N PRO A 17 4.43 -10.56 -42.74
CA PRO A 17 5.87 -10.57 -42.54
C PRO A 17 6.61 -10.87 -43.85
N LEU A 18 7.55 -10.03 -44.26
CA LEU A 18 8.52 -10.27 -45.32
C LEU A 18 9.72 -11.03 -44.74
N ALA A 19 9.72 -12.34 -44.98
CA ALA A 19 10.90 -13.19 -44.91
C ALA A 19 11.59 -13.17 -46.29
N ARG A 20 12.84 -12.82 -46.36
CA ARG A 20 13.80 -13.13 -47.43
C ARG A 20 15.18 -13.22 -46.80
N LEU A 21 15.71 -14.41 -46.58
CA LEU A 21 16.48 -15.23 -47.52
C LEU A 21 17.71 -14.50 -48.10
N SER A 22 18.87 -14.73 -47.48
CA SER A 22 20.17 -14.56 -48.14
C SER A 22 21.14 -15.64 -47.60
N LEU A 23 21.13 -16.76 -48.33
CA LEU A 23 22.12 -17.83 -48.33
C LEU A 23 23.09 -17.50 -49.50
N LEU A 24 24.38 -17.34 -49.26
CA LEU A 24 25.48 -17.62 -50.21
C LEU A 24 26.78 -17.60 -49.40
N ALA A 25 27.32 -18.70 -49.07
CA ALA A 25 28.43 -19.45 -49.62
C ALA A 25 29.69 -18.61 -49.95
N VAL A 26 30.77 -18.84 -49.19
CA VAL A 26 32.13 -18.90 -49.75
C VAL A 26 32.89 -19.97 -48.99
N ALA A 27 33.10 -21.09 -49.69
CA ALA A 27 34.07 -22.12 -49.41
C ALA A 27 35.38 -21.79 -50.15
N LEU A 28 36.43 -22.43 -49.74
CA LEU A 28 37.78 -22.60 -50.34
C LEU A 28 38.91 -21.66 -49.87
N GLY A 29 39.92 -22.35 -49.30
CA GLY A 29 41.24 -21.83 -49.02
C GLY A 29 42.12 -22.80 -48.30
N LEU A 30 42.14 -24.09 -48.72
CA LEU A 30 43.24 -25.02 -48.40
C LEU A 30 44.44 -24.72 -49.30
N ALA A 31 45.57 -24.30 -48.74
CA ALA A 31 46.87 -24.47 -49.40
C ALA A 31 47.93 -24.78 -48.36
N ALA A 32 48.44 -25.96 -48.49
CA ALA A 32 49.60 -26.49 -47.82
C ALA A 32 50.90 -25.81 -48.28
N CYS A 33 51.84 -25.67 -47.37
CA CYS A 33 53.23 -25.66 -47.71
C CYS A 33 54.02 -26.52 -46.74
N LYS A 34 54.59 -27.58 -47.29
CA LYS A 34 55.52 -28.58 -46.76
C LYS A 34 56.93 -28.17 -47.18
N GLY A 35 57.88 -28.42 -46.33
CA GLY A 35 59.32 -28.39 -46.59
C GLY A 35 60.02 -27.70 -45.47
N GLY A 36 60.90 -28.26 -44.66
CA GLY A 36 61.96 -29.21 -44.92
C GLY A 36 63.23 -28.52 -44.49
N GLY A 37 64.03 -29.11 -43.61
CA GLY A 37 65.41 -28.70 -43.37
C GLY A 37 65.88 -28.81 -41.93
N ALA A 38 66.65 -29.86 -41.69
CA ALA A 38 67.36 -30.17 -40.46
C ALA A 38 68.62 -29.30 -40.31
N GLU A 39 69.07 -29.20 -39.07
CA GLU A 39 70.43 -29.18 -38.51
C GLU A 39 70.42 -28.23 -37.31
N GLY A 40 70.66 -28.70 -36.05
CA GLY A 40 71.93 -29.16 -35.55
C GLY A 40 72.47 -28.03 -34.67
N GLY A 41 72.27 -28.04 -33.35
CA GLY A 41 72.91 -27.12 -32.42
C GLY A 41 72.73 -27.60 -30.96
N LYS A 42 73.75 -28.19 -30.43
CA LYS A 42 73.95 -28.63 -29.05
C LYS A 42 73.73 -27.52 -28.03
N GLY A 43 73.20 -27.86 -26.89
CA GLY A 43 72.91 -27.25 -25.63
C GLY A 43 74.03 -26.32 -25.06
N PRO A 44 73.91 -25.82 -23.82
CA PRO A 44 73.56 -26.59 -22.61
C PRO A 44 72.72 -25.81 -21.59
N ASP A 45 72.52 -26.49 -20.47
CA ASP A 45 72.19 -26.02 -19.15
C ASP A 45 70.70 -25.87 -18.81
N GLY A 46 70.26 -26.95 -18.19
CA GLY A 46 69.14 -26.98 -17.27
C GLY A 46 69.30 -25.92 -16.15
N LYS A 47 68.34 -25.03 -16.08
CA LYS A 47 67.99 -24.38 -14.83
C LYS A 47 66.60 -24.85 -14.44
N ASP A 48 66.59 -25.45 -13.28
CA ASP A 48 65.42 -25.87 -12.53
C ASP A 48 64.24 -24.90 -12.72
N GLN A 49 63.25 -25.32 -13.51
CA GLN A 49 61.91 -24.79 -13.31
C GLN A 49 61.42 -25.40 -12.01
N ALA A 50 61.77 -24.72 -10.90
CA ALA A 50 61.05 -24.88 -9.66
C ALA A 50 59.56 -24.79 -10.02
N SER A 51 58.82 -25.85 -9.82
CA SER A 51 57.34 -25.91 -9.93
C SER A 51 56.80 -24.81 -9.06
N LYS A 52 56.41 -23.65 -9.68
CA LYS A 52 55.58 -22.68 -9.00
C LYS A 52 54.35 -23.40 -8.53
N GLY A 53 54.28 -23.64 -7.24
CA GLY A 53 53.06 -24.16 -6.61
C GLY A 53 51.87 -23.33 -7.09
N PRO A 54 50.66 -23.88 -7.04
CA PRO A 54 49.50 -23.21 -7.56
C PRO A 54 49.44 -21.78 -7.04
N GLU A 55 49.46 -20.81 -7.98
CA GLU A 55 49.47 -19.37 -7.68
C GLU A 55 48.26 -19.06 -6.80
N ALA A 56 48.50 -18.56 -5.59
CA ALA A 56 47.44 -18.30 -4.62
C ALA A 56 46.52 -17.19 -5.12
N ILE A 57 45.23 -17.45 -5.20
CA ILE A 57 44.22 -16.50 -5.69
C ILE A 57 44.01 -15.43 -4.63
N PRO A 58 44.14 -14.12 -4.99
CA PRO A 58 43.89 -13.04 -4.07
C PRO A 58 42.41 -12.91 -3.73
N VAL A 59 42.07 -12.89 -2.43
CA VAL A 59 40.69 -12.82 -1.95
C VAL A 59 40.57 -11.81 -0.82
N GLU A 60 39.43 -11.08 -0.78
CA GLU A 60 39.05 -10.31 0.40
C GLU A 60 38.14 -11.18 1.29
N VAL A 61 38.35 -11.07 2.60
CA VAL A 61 37.56 -11.81 3.59
C VAL A 61 36.89 -10.85 4.56
N ALA A 62 35.71 -11.26 5.02
CA ALA A 62 35.02 -10.65 6.15
C ALA A 62 34.82 -11.71 7.23
N LYS A 63 34.79 -11.31 8.50
CA LYS A 63 34.52 -12.23 9.60
C LYS A 63 33.01 -12.37 9.83
N ALA A 64 32.52 -13.59 9.97
CA ALA A 64 31.19 -13.84 10.47
C ALA A 64 31.05 -13.21 11.86
N SER A 65 30.11 -12.32 12.06
CA SER A 65 29.94 -11.54 13.28
C SER A 65 28.55 -11.68 13.86
N THR A 66 28.42 -11.51 15.18
CA THR A 66 27.15 -11.47 15.84
C THR A 66 26.63 -10.04 15.88
N ARG A 67 25.40 -9.82 15.38
CA ARG A 67 24.74 -8.51 15.41
C ARG A 67 23.21 -8.67 15.39
N SER A 68 22.53 -7.58 15.73
CA SER A 68 21.10 -7.52 15.57
C SER A 68 20.72 -7.54 14.09
N ILE A 69 19.76 -8.38 13.72
CA ILE A 69 19.15 -8.45 12.40
C ILE A 69 17.62 -8.40 12.56
N SER A 70 16.96 -7.67 11.66
CA SER A 70 15.50 -7.56 11.65
C SER A 70 14.93 -8.24 10.41
N ALA A 71 13.83 -8.97 10.63
CA ALA A 71 13.01 -9.42 9.53
C ALA A 71 11.96 -8.36 9.24
N SER A 72 11.93 -7.88 8.01
CA SER A 72 10.98 -6.86 7.61
C SER A 72 10.33 -7.20 6.28
N TYR A 73 9.04 -6.88 6.18
CA TYR A 73 8.32 -6.82 4.91
C TYR A 73 8.30 -5.37 4.43
N ALA A 74 8.65 -5.14 3.19
CA ALA A 74 8.60 -3.82 2.57
C ALA A 74 7.63 -3.83 1.38
N GLY A 75 6.76 -2.84 1.32
CA GLY A 75 5.81 -2.65 0.24
C GLY A 75 5.53 -1.18 0.02
N THR A 76 4.80 -0.88 -1.04
CA THR A 76 4.39 0.48 -1.38
C THR A 76 2.88 0.55 -1.51
N ALA A 77 2.28 1.62 -1.03
CA ALA A 77 0.84 1.85 -1.14
C ALA A 77 0.51 3.35 -1.12
N PRO A 78 -0.61 3.76 -1.73
CA PRO A 78 -1.14 5.09 -1.53
C PRO A 78 -1.67 5.25 -0.10
N LEU A 79 -1.58 6.46 0.42
CA LEU A 79 -2.25 6.86 1.64
C LEU A 79 -3.69 7.24 1.33
N GLU A 80 -4.61 6.68 2.07
CA GLU A 80 -6.04 6.92 1.95
C GLU A 80 -6.54 7.59 3.24
N ALA A 81 -7.57 8.40 3.12
CA ALA A 81 -8.25 8.93 4.29
C ALA A 81 -8.99 7.81 5.00
N ARG A 82 -9.03 7.85 6.34
CA ARG A 82 -9.77 6.87 7.13
C ARG A 82 -11.26 6.80 6.78
N ALA A 83 -11.84 7.94 6.51
CA ALA A 83 -13.21 8.07 6.05
C ALA A 83 -13.30 9.17 5.01
N GLU A 84 -14.05 8.90 3.97
CA GLU A 84 -14.44 9.86 2.94
C GLU A 84 -15.95 9.85 2.83
N SER A 85 -16.55 11.02 2.75
CA SER A 85 -17.98 11.16 2.58
C SER A 85 -18.30 12.11 1.46
N GLN A 86 -19.00 11.62 0.47
CA GLN A 86 -19.60 12.41 -0.59
C GLN A 86 -20.95 12.94 -0.10
N VAL A 87 -21.03 14.22 0.13
CA VAL A 87 -22.25 14.91 0.59
C VAL A 87 -23.14 15.20 -0.61
N VAL A 88 -24.31 14.60 -0.61
CA VAL A 88 -25.30 14.78 -1.69
C VAL A 88 -26.51 15.58 -1.19
N ALA A 89 -27.17 16.32 -2.09
CA ALA A 89 -28.42 16.98 -1.80
C ALA A 89 -29.56 15.98 -1.70
N LYS A 90 -30.42 16.13 -0.67
CA LYS A 90 -31.63 15.31 -0.48
C LYS A 90 -32.90 15.98 -1.01
N THR A 91 -32.81 17.26 -1.38
CA THR A 91 -33.91 18.02 -1.98
C THR A 91 -33.40 18.85 -3.15
N SER A 92 -34.29 19.30 -4.03
CA SER A 92 -33.96 20.18 -5.14
C SER A 92 -34.30 21.64 -4.79
N GLY A 93 -33.51 22.58 -5.31
CA GLY A 93 -33.73 24.02 -5.11
C GLY A 93 -32.48 24.82 -5.44
N ILE A 94 -32.57 26.13 -5.33
CA ILE A 94 -31.45 27.05 -5.56
C ILE A 94 -30.59 27.12 -4.30
N ALA A 95 -29.29 27.03 -4.43
CA ALA A 95 -28.35 27.24 -3.33
C ALA A 95 -28.31 28.71 -2.96
N LEU A 96 -28.95 29.07 -1.85
CA LEU A 96 -29.03 30.47 -1.37
C LEU A 96 -27.73 30.92 -0.71
N GLN A 97 -27.09 30.02 0.02
CA GLN A 97 -25.87 30.33 0.76
C GLN A 97 -24.97 29.09 0.91
N VAL A 98 -23.67 29.28 0.71
CA VAL A 98 -22.64 28.26 0.91
C VAL A 98 -21.77 28.71 2.09
N TYR A 99 -21.62 27.84 3.09
CA TYR A 99 -20.96 28.15 4.36
C TYR A 99 -19.56 27.57 4.47
N ALA A 100 -19.17 26.66 3.58
CA ALA A 100 -17.87 25.99 3.64
C ALA A 100 -17.18 26.04 2.28
N ASP A 101 -15.85 26.11 2.30
CA ASP A 101 -15.02 26.10 1.11
C ASP A 101 -13.93 25.01 1.17
N ILE A 102 -13.29 24.74 0.03
CA ILE A 102 -12.21 23.77 -0.10
C ILE A 102 -11.09 24.10 0.88
N GLY A 103 -10.56 23.05 1.53
CA GLY A 103 -9.50 23.18 2.55
C GLY A 103 -10.01 23.56 3.94
N GLN A 104 -11.27 23.92 4.10
CA GLN A 104 -11.83 24.27 5.40
C GLN A 104 -12.16 23.05 6.24
N GLN A 105 -11.82 23.11 7.53
CA GLN A 105 -12.18 22.10 8.50
C GLN A 105 -13.64 22.25 8.93
N VAL A 106 -14.38 21.16 8.93
CA VAL A 106 -15.80 21.10 9.29
C VAL A 106 -16.05 20.01 10.33
N ARG A 107 -17.09 20.20 11.13
CA ARG A 107 -17.54 19.21 12.13
C ARG A 107 -18.79 18.50 11.66
N ALA A 108 -18.98 17.26 12.08
CA ALA A 108 -20.22 16.52 11.84
C ALA A 108 -21.42 17.34 12.32
N GLY A 109 -22.48 17.45 11.49
CA GLY A 109 -23.67 18.27 11.74
C GLY A 109 -23.53 19.75 11.36
N GLN A 110 -22.31 20.23 11.02
CA GLN A 110 -22.11 21.62 10.62
C GLN A 110 -22.84 21.92 9.29
N PRO A 111 -23.63 23.01 9.20
CA PRO A 111 -24.24 23.44 7.96
C PRO A 111 -23.19 23.77 6.90
N LEU A 112 -23.38 23.25 5.68
CA LEU A 112 -22.51 23.48 4.52
C LEU A 112 -23.18 24.35 3.46
N VAL A 113 -24.47 24.09 3.20
CA VAL A 113 -25.26 24.82 2.21
C VAL A 113 -26.68 24.97 2.71
N ARG A 114 -27.25 26.14 2.43
CA ARG A 114 -28.68 26.41 2.54
C ARG A 114 -29.28 26.46 1.14
N ILE A 115 -30.19 25.55 0.87
CA ILE A 115 -31.00 25.48 -0.34
C ILE A 115 -32.32 26.25 -0.07
N ASP A 116 -32.92 26.77 -1.11
CA ASP A 116 -34.24 27.39 -1.03
C ASP A 116 -35.25 26.38 -0.45
N ARG A 117 -35.96 26.84 0.59
CA ARG A 117 -36.90 26.02 1.38
C ARG A 117 -38.25 26.68 1.58
N ASP A 118 -38.53 27.74 0.84
CA ASP A 118 -39.79 28.49 1.01
C ASP A 118 -41.00 27.60 0.83
N ARG A 119 -41.03 26.79 -0.21
CA ARG A 119 -42.09 25.81 -0.45
C ARG A 119 -42.24 24.85 0.73
N ALA A 120 -41.14 24.29 1.22
CA ALA A 120 -41.15 23.32 2.36
C ALA A 120 -41.65 24.01 3.64
N THR A 121 -41.28 25.30 3.84
CA THR A 121 -41.74 26.10 4.98
C THR A 121 -43.25 26.28 4.94
N LEU A 122 -43.83 26.59 3.76
CA LEU A 122 -45.29 26.71 3.59
C LEU A 122 -45.99 25.37 3.79
N GLN A 123 -45.41 24.27 3.34
CA GLN A 123 -45.95 22.89 3.59
C GLN A 123 -45.99 22.54 5.07
N VAL A 124 -44.95 22.91 5.84
CA VAL A 124 -44.94 22.74 7.30
C VAL A 124 -46.07 23.59 7.94
N ALA A 125 -46.22 24.84 7.54
CA ALA A 125 -47.23 25.73 8.08
C ALA A 125 -48.66 25.17 7.80
N GLN A 126 -48.90 24.67 6.59
CA GLN A 126 -50.17 24.05 6.23
C GLN A 126 -50.46 22.82 7.07
N ALA A 127 -49.49 21.86 7.18
CA ALA A 127 -49.67 20.64 7.96
C ALA A 127 -49.83 20.94 9.46
N ASP A 128 -49.15 21.94 9.98
CA ASP A 128 -49.28 22.40 11.37
C ASP A 128 -50.67 22.97 11.66
N ALA A 129 -51.25 23.74 10.73
CA ALA A 129 -52.59 24.29 10.86
C ALA A 129 -53.64 23.16 10.89
N GLU A 130 -53.47 22.11 10.07
CA GLU A 130 -54.38 20.96 10.06
C GLU A 130 -54.28 20.14 11.38
N VAL A 131 -53.09 19.95 11.91
CA VAL A 131 -52.90 19.32 13.24
C VAL A 131 -53.61 20.10 14.32
N ARG A 132 -53.42 21.45 14.38
CA ARG A 132 -54.11 22.28 15.37
C ARG A 132 -55.65 22.20 15.28
N LYS A 133 -56.21 22.19 14.08
CA LYS A 133 -57.63 22.03 13.84
C LYS A 133 -58.14 20.67 14.35
N LEU A 134 -57.49 19.58 13.97
CA LEU A 134 -57.90 18.24 14.39
C LEU A 134 -57.68 17.99 15.88
N GLU A 135 -56.63 18.57 16.46
CA GLU A 135 -56.40 18.52 17.91
C GLU A 135 -57.49 19.22 18.70
N ALA A 136 -57.93 20.39 18.24
CA ALA A 136 -59.07 21.14 18.85
C ALA A 136 -60.38 20.34 18.74
N ASN A 137 -60.63 19.67 17.58
CA ASN A 137 -61.80 18.82 17.38
C ASN A 137 -61.78 17.59 18.30
N TYR A 138 -60.65 16.89 18.34
CA TYR A 138 -60.48 15.71 19.22
C TYR A 138 -60.66 16.11 20.68
N ARG A 139 -60.04 17.17 21.15
CA ARG A 139 -60.18 17.66 22.54
C ARG A 139 -61.62 17.98 22.90
N ARG A 140 -62.35 18.61 22.01
CA ARG A 140 -63.78 18.96 22.19
C ARG A 140 -64.65 17.68 22.26
N SER A 141 -64.42 16.76 21.33
CA SER A 141 -65.17 15.49 21.33
C SER A 141 -64.86 14.62 22.52
N ALA A 142 -63.63 14.61 22.99
CA ALA A 142 -63.22 13.88 24.22
C ALA A 142 -63.95 14.41 25.44
N GLN A 143 -64.12 15.75 25.59
CA GLN A 143 -64.91 16.35 26.65
C GLN A 143 -66.40 15.99 26.56
N LEU A 144 -66.99 15.95 25.33
CA LEU A 144 -68.37 15.53 25.13
C LEU A 144 -68.58 14.05 25.41
N LEU A 145 -67.58 13.19 25.20
CA LEU A 145 -67.61 11.78 25.54
C LEU A 145 -67.73 11.57 27.04
N GLU A 146 -67.02 12.34 27.85
CA GLU A 146 -67.15 12.31 29.33
C GLU A 146 -68.56 12.64 29.76
N GLN A 147 -69.29 13.48 29.01
CA GLN A 147 -70.64 13.85 29.23
C GLN A 147 -71.68 12.85 28.56
N LYS A 148 -71.14 11.78 27.91
CA LYS A 148 -71.91 10.76 27.18
C LYS A 148 -72.74 11.36 26.01
N MET A 149 -72.27 12.48 25.41
CA MET A 149 -72.93 13.19 24.31
C MET A 149 -72.50 12.72 22.93
N VAL A 150 -71.45 11.97 22.83
CA VAL A 150 -70.88 11.42 21.57
C VAL A 150 -70.48 9.95 21.78
N SER A 151 -70.30 9.22 20.69
CA SER A 151 -69.92 7.80 20.69
C SER A 151 -68.39 7.68 20.88
N VAL A 152 -67.95 6.57 21.52
CA VAL A 152 -66.53 6.23 21.60
C VAL A 152 -65.90 6.10 20.22
N ASN A 153 -66.64 5.55 19.26
CA ASN A 153 -66.19 5.35 17.89
C ASN A 153 -65.91 6.69 17.18
N ASP A 154 -66.71 7.74 17.44
CA ASP A 154 -66.46 9.05 16.86
C ASP A 154 -65.20 9.70 17.41
N VAL A 155 -64.94 9.51 18.70
CA VAL A 155 -63.70 10.03 19.33
C VAL A 155 -62.47 9.27 18.85
N ASP A 156 -62.57 7.94 18.72
CA ASP A 156 -61.48 7.11 18.16
C ASP A 156 -61.18 7.50 16.71
N GLN A 157 -62.18 7.77 15.89
CA GLN A 157 -62.00 8.25 14.53
C GLN A 157 -61.26 9.59 14.49
N LEU A 158 -61.61 10.54 15.36
CA LEU A 158 -60.92 11.82 15.46
C LEU A 158 -59.46 11.65 15.96
N ARG A 159 -59.20 10.71 16.85
CA ARG A 159 -57.87 10.38 17.32
C ARG A 159 -57.00 9.86 16.16
N TYR A 160 -57.47 8.91 15.38
CA TYR A 160 -56.74 8.39 14.22
C TYR A 160 -56.49 9.45 13.15
N ASN A 161 -57.48 10.33 12.91
CA ASN A 161 -57.31 11.47 11.99
C ASN A 161 -56.20 12.44 12.50
N LEU A 162 -56.16 12.71 13.79
CA LEU A 162 -55.11 13.54 14.41
C LEU A 162 -53.74 12.87 14.31
N GLU A 163 -53.64 11.57 14.57
CA GLU A 163 -52.41 10.82 14.44
C GLU A 163 -51.85 10.85 13.01
N ASN A 164 -52.73 10.70 12.01
CA ASN A 164 -52.36 10.82 10.60
C ASN A 164 -51.85 12.24 10.27
N ALA A 165 -52.54 13.28 10.67
CA ALA A 165 -52.10 14.66 10.45
C ALA A 165 -50.76 14.97 11.13
N ARG A 166 -50.52 14.44 12.34
CA ARG A 166 -49.26 14.54 13.02
C ARG A 166 -48.11 13.85 12.25
N ALA A 167 -48.41 12.69 11.62
CA ALA A 167 -47.43 11.99 10.75
C ALA A 167 -47.10 12.84 9.52
N GLN A 168 -48.11 13.46 8.88
CA GLN A 168 -47.92 14.37 7.75
C GLN A 168 -47.08 15.59 8.14
N LEU A 169 -47.32 16.20 9.31
CA LEU A 169 -46.48 17.30 9.83
C LEU A 169 -45.04 16.86 10.05
N ARG A 170 -44.80 15.66 10.58
CA ARG A 170 -43.42 15.14 10.72
C ARG A 170 -42.73 14.99 9.38
N MET A 171 -43.42 14.49 8.34
CA MET A 171 -42.90 14.40 6.98
C MET A 171 -42.56 15.78 6.41
N ALA A 172 -43.47 16.77 6.52
CA ALA A 172 -43.19 18.11 6.07
C ALA A 172 -41.97 18.77 6.78
N LYS A 173 -41.82 18.55 8.09
CA LYS A 173 -40.68 19.00 8.85
C LYS A 173 -39.36 18.31 8.42
N LEU A 174 -39.41 17.02 8.07
CA LEU A 174 -38.25 16.29 7.53
C LEU A 174 -37.83 16.88 6.19
N GLU A 175 -38.76 17.11 5.27
CA GLU A 175 -38.47 17.78 3.98
C GLU A 175 -37.87 19.17 4.17
N LEU A 176 -38.41 19.97 5.09
CA LEU A 176 -37.84 21.28 5.42
C LEU A 176 -36.39 21.16 5.92
N SER A 177 -36.08 20.12 6.69
CA SER A 177 -34.73 19.89 7.21
C SER A 177 -33.71 19.61 6.11
N TYR A 178 -34.11 19.01 5.01
CA TYR A 178 -33.26 18.73 3.84
C TYR A 178 -32.82 19.99 3.10
N GLY A 179 -33.51 21.12 3.31
CA GLY A 179 -33.09 22.42 2.79
C GLY A 179 -31.80 22.97 3.42
N THR A 180 -31.32 22.34 4.50
CA THR A 180 -29.99 22.63 5.07
C THR A 180 -29.15 21.37 4.96
N VAL A 181 -28.14 21.41 4.08
CA VAL A 181 -27.21 20.29 3.91
C VAL A 181 -26.07 20.46 4.92
N SER A 182 -25.88 19.43 5.75
CA SER A 182 -24.86 19.42 6.80
C SER A 182 -23.81 18.34 6.55
N ALA A 183 -22.63 18.52 7.12
CA ALA A 183 -21.52 17.57 7.07
C ALA A 183 -21.89 16.25 7.78
N PRO A 184 -21.81 15.09 7.14
CA PRO A 184 -22.10 13.80 7.79
C PRO A 184 -20.97 13.32 8.70
N ILE A 185 -19.74 13.76 8.43
CA ILE A 185 -18.54 13.46 9.20
C ILE A 185 -17.77 14.74 9.52
N SER A 186 -16.91 14.69 10.53
CA SER A 186 -15.90 15.72 10.77
C SER A 186 -14.70 15.46 9.87
N GLY A 187 -14.09 16.52 9.33
CA GLY A 187 -12.94 16.41 8.43
C GLY A 187 -12.65 17.70 7.71
N VAL A 188 -11.94 17.60 6.59
CA VAL A 188 -11.61 18.72 5.71
C VAL A 188 -12.38 18.59 4.40
N VAL A 189 -12.86 19.71 3.89
CA VAL A 189 -13.52 19.77 2.59
C VAL A 189 -12.47 19.56 1.48
N ALA A 190 -12.51 18.39 0.85
CA ALA A 190 -11.61 18.04 -0.25
C ALA A 190 -12.05 18.65 -1.58
N SER A 191 -13.37 18.69 -1.83
CA SER A 191 -13.92 19.28 -3.05
C SER A 191 -15.28 19.94 -2.81
N ARG A 192 -15.59 20.94 -3.63
CA ARG A 192 -16.87 21.64 -3.65
C ARG A 192 -17.36 21.80 -5.09
N SER A 193 -18.52 21.23 -5.41
CA SER A 193 -19.11 21.26 -6.76
C SER A 193 -20.28 22.26 -6.87
N ILE A 194 -20.51 23.08 -5.84
CA ILE A 194 -21.64 24.02 -5.79
C ILE A 194 -21.19 25.46 -5.57
N LYS A 195 -21.91 26.40 -6.18
CA LYS A 195 -21.79 27.83 -5.95
C LYS A 195 -23.14 28.41 -5.56
N GLN A 196 -23.13 29.53 -4.86
CA GLN A 196 -24.35 30.31 -4.58
C GLN A 196 -25.05 30.67 -5.90
N GLY A 197 -26.37 30.52 -5.93
CA GLY A 197 -27.19 30.70 -7.12
C GLY A 197 -27.33 29.48 -8.02
N ASN A 198 -26.55 28.41 -7.82
CA ASN A 198 -26.72 27.19 -8.61
C ASN A 198 -28.01 26.45 -8.26
N LEU A 199 -28.65 25.89 -9.28
CA LEU A 199 -29.71 24.91 -9.10
C LEU A 199 -29.10 23.56 -8.66
N VAL A 200 -29.60 23.02 -7.57
CA VAL A 200 -29.24 21.69 -7.03
C VAL A 200 -30.35 20.75 -7.30
N GLN A 201 -30.04 19.54 -7.73
CA GLN A 201 -30.99 18.44 -7.89
C GLN A 201 -30.77 17.36 -6.80
N ILE A 202 -31.77 16.55 -6.54
CA ILE A 202 -31.68 15.42 -5.62
C ILE A 202 -30.55 14.49 -6.08
N ASN A 203 -29.76 13.97 -5.13
CA ASN A 203 -28.61 13.09 -5.35
C ASN A 203 -27.40 13.74 -6.05
N THR A 204 -27.44 15.07 -6.27
CA THR A 204 -26.27 15.78 -6.81
C THR A 204 -25.17 15.86 -5.75
N PRO A 205 -23.93 15.37 -6.04
CA PRO A 205 -22.79 15.55 -5.14
C PRO A 205 -22.40 17.03 -5.07
N ILE A 206 -22.31 17.57 -3.87
CA ILE A 206 -22.04 18.98 -3.64
C ILE A 206 -20.74 19.24 -2.88
N PHE A 207 -20.35 18.33 -1.99
CA PHE A 207 -19.07 18.35 -1.29
C PHE A 207 -18.48 16.96 -1.17
N THR A 208 -17.16 16.88 -1.09
CA THR A 208 -16.45 15.72 -0.56
C THR A 208 -15.72 16.11 0.71
N ILE A 209 -15.96 15.41 1.80
CA ILE A 209 -15.31 15.62 3.09
C ILE A 209 -14.45 14.41 3.39
N VAL A 210 -13.20 14.64 3.77
CA VAL A 210 -12.22 13.60 4.11
C VAL A 210 -11.76 13.74 5.55
N ASP A 211 -11.74 12.64 6.27
CA ASP A 211 -11.16 12.58 7.61
C ASP A 211 -9.65 12.29 7.49
N ILE A 212 -8.85 13.33 7.69
CA ILE A 212 -7.38 13.26 7.65
C ILE A 212 -6.76 13.12 9.04
N SER A 213 -7.53 12.91 10.09
CA SER A 213 -7.04 12.73 11.46
C SER A 213 -6.12 11.52 11.57
N ARG A 214 -6.41 10.49 10.77
CA ARG A 214 -5.63 9.27 10.63
C ARG A 214 -5.64 8.84 9.17
N LEU A 215 -4.48 8.49 8.64
CA LEU A 215 -4.36 7.97 7.28
C LEU A 215 -4.12 6.47 7.33
N GLU A 216 -4.68 5.78 6.36
CA GLU A 216 -4.54 4.33 6.20
C GLU A 216 -3.78 4.05 4.91
N ALA A 217 -3.00 2.97 4.90
CA ALA A 217 -2.40 2.44 3.70
C ALA A 217 -2.66 0.94 3.62
N THR A 218 -3.16 0.48 2.49
CA THR A 218 -3.48 -0.93 2.26
C THR A 218 -2.36 -1.59 1.48
N LEU A 219 -1.66 -2.54 2.12
CA LEU A 219 -0.65 -3.38 1.49
C LEU A 219 -1.25 -4.72 1.07
N ASN A 220 -0.94 -5.17 -0.14
CA ASN A 220 -1.20 -6.53 -0.58
C ASN A 220 0.05 -7.38 -0.32
N VAL A 221 -0.06 -8.32 0.60
CA VAL A 221 1.05 -9.13 1.10
C VAL A 221 0.86 -10.58 0.67
N PRO A 222 1.90 -11.27 0.15
CA PRO A 222 1.81 -12.69 -0.21
C PRO A 222 1.36 -13.55 0.97
N GLU A 223 0.53 -14.56 0.71
CA GLU A 223 -0.08 -15.45 1.74
C GLU A 223 0.94 -16.13 2.66
N ARG A 224 2.15 -16.41 2.18
CA ARG A 224 3.23 -17.01 2.98
C ARG A 224 3.61 -16.19 4.24
N GLU A 225 3.28 -14.89 4.25
CA GLU A 225 3.58 -13.99 5.36
C GLU A 225 2.41 -13.87 6.37
N ILE A 226 1.30 -14.61 6.17
CA ILE A 226 0.07 -14.44 6.95
C ILE A 226 0.25 -14.78 8.45
N GLU A 227 1.14 -15.72 8.77
CA GLU A 227 1.44 -16.08 10.15
C GLU A 227 2.34 -15.06 10.86
N THR A 228 3.10 -14.27 10.08
CA THR A 228 4.10 -13.34 10.60
C THR A 228 3.55 -11.95 10.89
N LEU A 229 2.54 -11.51 10.12
CA LEU A 229 1.97 -10.17 10.26
C LEU A 229 0.72 -10.16 11.13
N LYS A 230 0.77 -9.36 12.21
CA LYS A 230 -0.32 -9.26 13.19
C LYS A 230 -0.67 -7.80 13.47
N ALA A 231 -1.95 -7.57 13.81
CA ALA A 231 -2.39 -6.26 14.27
C ALA A 231 -1.55 -5.78 15.47
N GLY A 232 -1.27 -4.49 15.51
CA GLY A 232 -0.46 -3.84 16.55
C GLY A 232 1.04 -3.78 16.28
N GLN A 233 1.58 -4.51 15.28
CA GLN A 233 3.00 -4.43 14.94
C GLN A 233 3.37 -3.05 14.43
N ALA A 234 4.57 -2.59 14.80
CA ALA A 234 5.11 -1.30 14.42
C ALA A 234 5.46 -1.26 12.92
N VAL A 235 5.12 -0.14 12.31
CA VAL A 235 5.32 0.11 10.87
C VAL A 235 6.03 1.44 10.70
N GLN A 236 6.90 1.53 9.72
CA GLN A 236 7.54 2.77 9.30
C GLN A 236 7.09 3.13 7.89
N LEU A 237 6.70 4.39 7.70
CA LEU A 237 6.32 4.96 6.42
C LEU A 237 7.33 6.02 6.02
N ALA A 238 7.81 5.94 4.80
CA ALA A 238 8.59 6.98 4.14
C ALA A 238 7.85 7.42 2.88
N VAL A 239 7.58 8.72 2.74
CA VAL A 239 6.91 9.30 1.57
C VAL A 239 7.92 10.10 0.75
N ASP A 240 7.86 9.98 -0.58
CA ASP A 240 8.80 10.65 -1.46
C ASP A 240 8.62 12.19 -1.46
N ALA A 241 7.42 12.66 -1.13
CA ALA A 241 7.12 14.09 -0.98
C ALA A 241 7.82 14.74 0.24
N LEU A 242 8.29 13.95 1.22
CA LEU A 242 8.92 14.43 2.45
C LEU A 242 10.24 13.66 2.70
N PRO A 243 11.27 13.90 1.88
CA PRO A 243 12.52 13.15 1.96
C PRO A 243 13.18 13.31 3.33
N GLY A 244 13.72 12.21 3.85
CA GLY A 244 14.38 12.18 5.16
C GLY A 244 13.45 12.11 6.37
N LYS A 245 12.13 12.16 6.19
CA LYS A 245 11.17 11.98 7.28
C LYS A 245 10.59 10.56 7.24
N ALA A 246 10.64 9.88 8.38
CA ALA A 246 9.96 8.61 8.60
C ALA A 246 8.79 8.83 9.56
N PHE A 247 7.64 8.29 9.23
CA PHE A 247 6.45 8.36 10.06
C PHE A 247 6.22 7.00 10.70
N ALA A 248 6.05 6.99 12.01
CA ALA A 248 5.70 5.80 12.74
C ALA A 248 4.20 5.51 12.58
N GLY A 249 3.89 4.23 12.44
CA GLY A 249 2.52 3.73 12.37
C GLY A 249 2.43 2.33 12.97
N ARG A 250 1.29 1.72 12.79
CA ARG A 250 1.05 0.34 13.23
C ARG A 250 0.14 -0.38 12.25
N ILE A 251 0.20 -1.70 12.24
CA ILE A 251 -0.82 -2.52 11.59
C ILE A 251 -2.11 -2.36 12.39
N ASP A 252 -3.14 -1.81 11.75
CA ASP A 252 -4.46 -1.64 12.35
C ASP A 252 -5.24 -2.96 12.27
N ARG A 253 -5.28 -3.57 11.09
CA ARG A 253 -5.99 -4.83 10.86
C ARG A 253 -5.37 -5.62 9.70
N VAL A 254 -5.52 -6.94 9.78
CA VAL A 254 -5.12 -7.90 8.76
C VAL A 254 -6.37 -8.58 8.24
N SER A 255 -6.54 -8.62 6.93
CA SER A 255 -7.67 -9.30 6.31
C SER A 255 -7.57 -10.82 6.56
N PRO A 256 -8.64 -11.48 7.00
CA PRO A 256 -8.64 -12.93 7.16
C PRO A 256 -8.83 -13.67 5.83
N VAL A 257 -9.02 -12.94 4.71
CA VAL A 257 -9.31 -13.51 3.39
C VAL A 257 -8.13 -13.26 2.47
N VAL A 258 -7.67 -14.33 1.81
CA VAL A 258 -6.67 -14.30 0.74
C VAL A 258 -7.40 -14.16 -0.59
N ASP A 259 -6.95 -13.24 -1.43
CA ASP A 259 -7.42 -13.11 -2.81
C ASP A 259 -6.84 -14.24 -3.66
N ALA A 260 -7.70 -15.11 -4.16
CA ALA A 260 -7.28 -16.29 -4.91
C ALA A 260 -6.63 -15.98 -6.28
N GLY A 261 -6.90 -14.79 -6.85
CA GLY A 261 -6.33 -14.38 -8.13
C GLY A 261 -4.88 -13.91 -8.00
N SER A 262 -4.55 -13.24 -6.91
CA SER A 262 -3.22 -12.66 -6.67
C SER A 262 -2.39 -13.45 -5.64
N GLY A 263 -2.99 -14.37 -4.87
CA GLY A 263 -2.33 -15.08 -3.76
C GLY A 263 -1.88 -14.14 -2.64
N THR A 264 -2.59 -13.00 -2.46
CA THR A 264 -2.24 -11.99 -1.46
C THR A 264 -3.38 -11.74 -0.47
N PHE A 265 -3.05 -11.28 0.72
CA PHE A 265 -4.01 -10.76 1.69
C PHE A 265 -3.73 -9.29 1.99
N ARG A 266 -4.76 -8.57 2.44
CA ARG A 266 -4.64 -7.14 2.71
C ARG A 266 -4.23 -6.89 4.16
N VAL A 267 -3.21 -6.04 4.31
CA VAL A 267 -2.75 -5.51 5.59
C VAL A 267 -2.98 -4.00 5.59
N ILE A 268 -3.79 -3.52 6.52
CA ILE A 268 -4.11 -2.11 6.63
C ILE A 268 -3.27 -1.52 7.75
N CYS A 269 -2.43 -0.57 7.38
CA CYS A 269 -1.53 0.15 8.28
C CYS A 269 -2.09 1.54 8.54
N ALA A 270 -2.11 1.98 9.80
CA ALA A 270 -2.58 3.30 10.21
C ALA A 270 -1.41 4.19 10.62
N PHE A 271 -1.45 5.45 10.19
CA PHE A 271 -0.42 6.46 10.43
C PHE A 271 -1.03 7.75 10.97
N ASP A 272 -0.40 8.32 11.98
CA ASP A 272 -0.72 9.66 12.46
C ASP A 272 0.21 10.66 11.76
N GLY A 273 -0.32 11.39 10.79
CA GLY A 273 0.48 12.24 9.91
C GLY A 273 0.86 13.61 10.48
N GLY A 274 0.34 13.99 11.65
CA GLY A 274 0.59 15.31 12.26
C GLY A 274 0.28 16.49 11.32
N GLY A 275 -0.65 16.32 10.37
CA GLY A 275 -1.00 17.33 9.37
C GLY A 275 -0.03 17.43 8.17
N LEU A 276 1.06 16.65 8.16
CA LEU A 276 2.04 16.65 7.05
C LEU A 276 1.71 15.63 5.96
N LEU A 277 1.11 14.51 6.34
CA LEU A 277 0.65 13.49 5.41
C LEU A 277 -0.70 13.88 4.83
N GLN A 278 -0.88 13.62 3.54
CA GLN A 278 -2.14 13.90 2.84
C GLN A 278 -2.61 12.63 2.10
N PRO A 279 -3.94 12.42 2.00
CA PRO A 279 -4.48 11.37 1.14
C PRO A 279 -3.98 11.53 -0.29
N GLY A 280 -3.69 10.40 -0.96
CA GLY A 280 -3.14 10.37 -2.30
C GLY A 280 -1.60 10.39 -2.36
N MET A 281 -0.89 10.69 -1.26
CA MET A 281 0.56 10.52 -1.22
C MET A 281 0.92 9.05 -1.32
N PHE A 282 2.00 8.73 -2.04
CA PHE A 282 2.52 7.37 -2.17
C PHE A 282 3.65 7.17 -1.17
N GLY A 283 3.61 6.04 -0.44
CA GLY A 283 4.59 5.77 0.59
C GLY A 283 5.19 4.37 0.51
N ARG A 284 6.46 4.28 0.89
CA ARG A 284 7.15 3.02 1.15
C ARG A 284 6.95 2.65 2.61
N ILE A 285 6.36 1.50 2.84
CA ILE A 285 5.99 1.00 4.15
C ILE A 285 6.88 -0.17 4.48
N ARG A 286 7.51 -0.14 5.66
CA ARG A 286 8.31 -1.23 6.21
C ARG A 286 7.66 -1.71 7.50
N ILE A 287 7.36 -3.00 7.56
CA ILE A 287 6.81 -3.69 8.71
C ILE A 287 7.90 -4.56 9.30
N ASN A 288 8.38 -4.26 10.49
CA ASN A 288 9.33 -5.10 11.21
C ASN A 288 8.55 -6.12 12.04
N TYR A 289 8.67 -7.42 11.72
CA TYR A 289 7.87 -8.45 12.37
C TYR A 289 8.68 -9.37 13.28
N ASP A 290 10.01 -9.43 13.12
CA ASP A 290 10.89 -10.15 14.03
C ASP A 290 12.22 -9.41 14.15
N GLN A 291 12.82 -9.47 15.33
CA GLN A 291 14.14 -8.90 15.58
C GLN A 291 14.94 -9.86 16.46
N ARG A 292 16.13 -10.23 16.00
CA ARG A 292 17.07 -11.08 16.72
C ARG A 292 18.30 -10.28 17.08
N ALA A 293 18.52 -10.11 18.38
CA ALA A 293 19.61 -9.29 18.88
C ALA A 293 20.98 -9.90 18.58
N ASP A 294 21.09 -11.24 18.66
CA ASP A 294 22.35 -11.98 18.63
C ASP A 294 22.38 -12.99 17.48
N ALA A 295 22.07 -12.55 16.28
CA ALA A 295 22.13 -13.40 15.09
C ALA A 295 23.55 -13.43 14.52
N LEU A 296 24.05 -14.61 14.14
CA LEU A 296 25.27 -14.75 13.36
C LEU A 296 25.00 -14.27 11.95
N VAL A 297 25.73 -13.29 11.48
CA VAL A 297 25.52 -12.70 10.16
C VAL A 297 26.80 -12.65 9.35
N ILE A 298 26.64 -12.70 8.03
CA ILE A 298 27.70 -12.50 7.05
C ILE A 298 27.26 -11.44 6.02
N PRO A 299 28.19 -10.76 5.34
CA PRO A 299 27.85 -9.91 4.21
C PRO A 299 27.19 -10.72 3.09
N ARG A 300 26.10 -10.21 2.51
CA ARG A 300 25.41 -10.86 1.39
C ARG A 300 26.34 -11.12 0.20
N ALA A 301 27.34 -10.24 0.00
CA ALA A 301 28.36 -10.39 -1.03
C ALA A 301 29.15 -11.71 -0.92
N ALA A 302 29.23 -12.33 0.27
CA ALA A 302 29.94 -13.59 0.46
C ALA A 302 29.17 -14.82 -0.10
N LEU A 303 27.85 -14.72 -0.30
CA LEU A 303 27.04 -15.84 -0.79
C LEU A 303 27.41 -16.21 -2.23
N LEU A 304 27.48 -17.50 -2.52
CA LEU A 304 27.62 -18.03 -3.87
C LEU A 304 26.25 -18.04 -4.58
N GLU A 305 26.23 -17.58 -5.84
CA GLU A 305 25.01 -17.46 -6.67
C GLU A 305 24.94 -18.56 -7.74
N ASP A 306 25.44 -19.74 -7.44
CA ASP A 306 25.55 -20.86 -8.38
C ASP A 306 24.27 -21.74 -8.50
N GLY A 307 23.13 -21.25 -7.98
CA GLY A 307 21.81 -21.89 -8.15
C GLY A 307 21.60 -23.17 -7.37
N GLY A 308 22.57 -23.58 -6.56
CA GLY A 308 22.50 -24.76 -5.69
C GLY A 308 22.10 -24.41 -4.25
N THR A 309 22.50 -25.29 -3.33
CA THR A 309 22.38 -25.04 -1.88
C THR A 309 23.19 -23.79 -1.51
N PRO A 310 22.61 -22.84 -0.73
CA PRO A 310 23.34 -21.67 -0.28
C PRO A 310 24.68 -22.02 0.36
N ALA A 311 25.77 -21.44 -0.13
CA ALA A 311 27.11 -21.74 0.34
C ALA A 311 28.00 -20.49 0.32
N VAL A 312 29.12 -20.55 1.02
CA VAL A 312 30.19 -19.57 0.99
C VAL A 312 31.54 -20.26 0.90
N PHE A 313 32.58 -19.54 0.47
CA PHE A 313 33.94 -20.00 0.68
C PHE A 313 34.47 -19.46 2.02
N THR A 314 34.95 -20.37 2.86
CA THR A 314 35.73 -20.05 4.07
C THR A 314 37.20 -20.30 3.81
N VAL A 315 38.08 -19.56 4.51
CA VAL A 315 39.52 -19.76 4.40
C VAL A 315 40.02 -20.60 5.57
N LYS A 316 40.54 -21.82 5.31
CA LYS A 316 41.15 -22.71 6.31
C LYS A 316 42.54 -23.11 5.86
N ALA A 317 43.52 -22.86 6.71
CA ALA A 317 44.93 -23.17 6.40
C ALA A 317 45.41 -22.71 5.00
N GLY A 318 45.01 -21.48 4.58
CA GLY A 318 45.42 -20.92 3.27
C GLY A 318 44.69 -21.55 2.05
N LYS A 319 43.64 -22.31 2.28
CA LYS A 319 42.82 -22.92 1.22
C LYS A 319 41.38 -22.49 1.32
N ALA A 320 40.71 -22.38 0.17
CA ALA A 320 39.25 -22.13 0.10
C ALA A 320 38.51 -23.43 0.36
N VAL A 321 37.58 -23.42 1.30
CA VAL A 321 36.68 -24.53 1.63
C VAL A 321 35.25 -24.05 1.44
N ARG A 322 34.50 -24.76 0.60
CA ARG A 322 33.06 -24.51 0.39
C ARG A 322 32.29 -24.99 1.60
N SER A 323 31.56 -24.08 2.24
CA SER A 323 30.71 -24.39 3.40
C SER A 323 29.27 -24.13 3.04
N GLU A 324 28.43 -25.17 3.13
CA GLU A 324 26.99 -25.05 2.94
C GLU A 324 26.35 -24.38 4.16
N LEU A 325 25.38 -23.50 3.89
CA LEU A 325 24.75 -22.69 4.90
C LEU A 325 23.25 -22.96 5.01
N LYS A 326 22.77 -22.89 6.24
CA LYS A 326 21.34 -22.69 6.51
C LYS A 326 21.12 -21.20 6.76
N LEU A 327 20.48 -20.55 5.80
CA LEU A 327 20.22 -19.12 5.88
C LEU A 327 18.98 -18.84 6.74
N GLY A 328 18.96 -17.66 7.34
CA GLY A 328 17.83 -17.08 8.04
C GLY A 328 17.36 -15.81 7.36
N TYR A 329 17.20 -14.74 8.14
CA TYR A 329 16.73 -13.44 7.63
C TYR A 329 17.79 -12.73 6.80
N VAL A 330 17.31 -11.89 5.87
CA VAL A 330 18.13 -10.98 5.06
C VAL A 330 17.72 -9.55 5.40
N ASP A 331 18.70 -8.73 5.80
CA ASP A 331 18.49 -7.33 6.15
C ASP A 331 19.54 -6.46 5.47
N GLY A 332 19.15 -5.88 4.33
CA GLY A 332 20.05 -5.10 3.49
C GLY A 332 21.25 -5.87 3.00
N GLU A 333 22.45 -5.47 3.43
CA GLU A 333 23.73 -6.09 3.05
C GLU A 333 24.10 -7.31 3.89
N TRP A 334 23.29 -7.69 4.86
CA TRP A 334 23.58 -8.76 5.82
C TRP A 334 22.61 -9.91 5.69
N VAL A 335 23.13 -11.11 5.91
CA VAL A 335 22.35 -12.36 5.90
C VAL A 335 22.63 -13.15 7.16
N GLU A 336 21.53 -13.56 7.84
CA GLU A 336 21.61 -14.45 9.01
C GLU A 336 22.04 -15.85 8.57
N VAL A 337 22.96 -16.44 9.32
CA VAL A 337 23.38 -17.82 9.17
C VAL A 337 22.95 -18.61 10.40
N ARG A 338 22.04 -19.57 10.20
CA ARG A 338 21.53 -20.45 11.29
C ARG A 338 22.38 -21.69 11.48
N GLY A 339 23.25 -22.00 10.53
CA GLY A 339 24.13 -23.17 10.59
C GLY A 339 25.13 -23.21 9.45
N GLY A 340 26.26 -23.89 9.66
CA GLY A 340 27.34 -24.01 8.69
C GLY A 340 28.58 -23.16 8.99
N LEU A 341 28.46 -22.12 9.85
CA LEU A 341 29.55 -21.25 10.27
C LEU A 341 29.54 -21.00 11.78
N ARG A 342 30.68 -20.52 12.30
CA ARG A 342 30.86 -20.02 13.66
C ARG A 342 31.21 -18.54 13.66
N ALA A 343 30.95 -17.85 14.75
CA ALA A 343 31.39 -16.48 14.92
C ALA A 343 32.92 -16.40 14.80
N GLY A 344 33.40 -15.44 13.98
CA GLY A 344 34.82 -15.26 13.70
C GLY A 344 35.32 -16.00 12.46
N ASP A 345 34.57 -16.92 11.86
CA ASP A 345 34.98 -17.62 10.64
C ASP A 345 35.21 -16.60 9.49
N PRO A 346 36.36 -16.66 8.79
CA PRO A 346 36.64 -15.81 7.65
C PRO A 346 35.88 -16.30 6.41
N VAL A 347 34.99 -15.47 5.87
CA VAL A 347 34.21 -15.74 4.66
C VAL A 347 34.72 -14.84 3.51
N VAL A 348 34.85 -15.39 2.31
CA VAL A 348 35.31 -14.67 1.14
C VAL A 348 34.19 -13.78 0.60
N VAL A 349 34.47 -12.45 0.49
CA VAL A 349 33.51 -11.46 -0.03
C VAL A 349 33.88 -11.02 -1.46
N ALA A 350 35.17 -11.02 -1.84
CA ALA A 350 35.61 -10.71 -3.19
C ALA A 350 36.61 -11.78 -3.68
N GLY A 351 36.68 -11.99 -5.01
CA GLY A 351 37.52 -13.01 -5.63
C GLY A 351 36.89 -14.40 -5.69
N LYS A 352 35.64 -14.59 -5.19
CA LYS A 352 34.94 -15.89 -5.08
C LYS A 352 34.70 -16.59 -6.42
N SER A 353 34.57 -15.86 -7.53
CA SER A 353 34.30 -16.43 -8.88
C SER A 353 35.47 -17.23 -9.45
N ALA A 354 36.68 -16.97 -8.99
CA ALA A 354 37.89 -17.69 -9.41
C ALA A 354 38.20 -18.91 -8.53
N LEU A 355 37.47 -19.10 -7.41
CA LEU A 355 37.71 -20.15 -6.43
C LEU A 355 37.02 -21.46 -6.79
N ARG A 356 37.73 -22.57 -6.48
CA ARG A 356 37.19 -23.91 -6.41
C ARG A 356 37.51 -24.48 -5.05
N GLU A 357 36.84 -25.58 -4.69
CA GLU A 357 37.17 -26.35 -3.49
C GLU A 357 38.67 -26.66 -3.45
N GLY A 358 39.36 -26.32 -2.35
CA GLY A 358 40.77 -26.58 -2.17
C GLY A 358 41.75 -25.57 -2.82
N SER A 359 41.24 -24.57 -3.55
CA SER A 359 42.13 -23.52 -4.16
C SER A 359 43.02 -22.83 -3.12
N ALA A 360 44.30 -22.66 -3.41
CA ALA A 360 45.19 -21.85 -2.58
C ALA A 360 44.76 -20.37 -2.64
N VAL A 361 44.63 -19.72 -1.49
CA VAL A 361 44.16 -18.32 -1.41
C VAL A 361 45.17 -17.46 -0.65
N GLN A 362 45.31 -16.23 -1.11
CA GLN A 362 46.04 -15.18 -0.43
C GLN A 362 45.05 -14.10 0.03
N VAL A 363 44.90 -13.95 1.34
CA VAL A 363 43.99 -12.94 1.91
C VAL A 363 44.58 -11.56 1.73
N ILE A 364 43.84 -10.67 1.03
CA ILE A 364 44.21 -9.26 0.85
C ILE A 364 43.19 -8.45 1.65
N GLY A 365 43.71 -7.79 2.72
CA GLY A 365 42.90 -6.87 3.53
C GLY A 365 41.90 -7.57 4.48
N ASP A 366 42.24 -7.55 5.77
CA ASP A 366 41.30 -7.88 6.86
C ASP A 366 40.39 -6.63 7.07
N LYS A 367 39.33 -6.48 6.32
CA LYS A 367 38.34 -5.42 6.56
C LYS A 367 37.55 -5.79 7.81
N ALA A 368 38.02 -5.30 8.97
CA ALA A 368 37.23 -5.29 10.19
C ALA A 368 35.90 -4.56 9.90
N ALA A 369 34.78 -5.20 10.20
CA ALA A 369 33.46 -4.59 10.08
C ALA A 369 33.45 -3.23 10.80
N PRO A 370 32.88 -2.16 10.21
CA PRO A 370 32.77 -0.88 10.90
C PRO A 370 31.96 -1.08 12.18
N ALA A 371 32.56 -0.70 13.30
CA ALA A 371 31.94 -0.72 14.61
C ALA A 371 30.62 0.06 14.54
N ALA A 372 29.54 -0.53 15.04
CA ALA A 372 28.25 0.12 15.14
C ALA A 372 28.43 1.47 15.86
N SER A 373 28.21 2.57 15.15
CA SER A 373 28.08 3.89 15.74
C SER A 373 26.93 3.84 16.74
N LYS A 374 27.26 3.94 18.05
CA LYS A 374 26.32 4.28 19.09
C LYS A 374 25.72 5.64 18.73
N ALA A 375 24.53 5.65 18.11
CA ALA A 375 23.73 6.86 18.04
C ALA A 375 23.40 7.24 19.46
N ALA A 376 24.03 8.33 19.91
CA ALA A 376 23.80 8.92 21.21
C ALA A 376 22.34 9.33 21.33
N ALA A 377 21.69 8.84 22.37
CA ALA A 377 20.48 9.42 22.93
C ALA A 377 20.79 10.85 23.38
N LYS A 378 20.09 11.80 22.82
CA LYS A 378 19.81 13.09 23.42
C LYS A 378 18.48 13.62 22.95
#